data_5be51935d066d7d8f81070ea29085ef1
#
_entry.id   5be51935d066d7d8f81070ea29085ef1
#
_cell.length_a   1.000
_cell.length_b   1.000
_cell.length_c   1.000
_cell.angle_alpha   90.00
_cell.angle_beta   90.00
_cell.angle_gamma   90.00
#
_symmetry.space_group_name_H-M   'P 1'
#
loop_
_entity.id
_entity.type
_entity.pdbx_description
1 polymer ?
#
loop_
_entity_poly.entity_id
_entity_poly.type
_entity_poly.pdbx_seq_one_letter_code
_entity_poly.pdbx_strand_id
1 'polypeptide(L)'
;KNTYTARVDREHPTAFIFLVDQSVSMRRFTTFNGEEMTLSEAVARIVNSQINELVERCVKHNETRRYFDIAVIGYGKEAYSAWNGCLEGRDFVTPEEIRNNPFMKKMVKEEVRTRKGITVKEVETKQWMTARHDGNWTHMDKAFKLAEGLLENWMKQHHDKDCYPPA
;
A
#
# COMPACT_ATOMS: atom_id res chain seq x y z
N LYS A 1 -27.09 3.38 -16.82
CA LYS A 1 -26.25 2.89 -15.69
C LYS A 1 -25.38 1.78 -16.27
N ASN A 2 -24.11 2.07 -16.54
CA ASN A 2 -23.17 1.03 -16.92
C ASN A 2 -22.91 0.20 -15.66
N THR A 3 -23.44 -0.98 -15.61
CA THR A 3 -23.12 -1.98 -14.59
C THR A 3 -21.77 -2.57 -15.00
N TYR A 4 -20.75 -2.36 -14.16
CA TYR A 4 -19.45 -3.02 -14.34
C TYR A 4 -19.66 -4.53 -14.19
N THR A 5 -19.46 -5.27 -15.27
CA THR A 5 -19.62 -6.73 -15.32
C THR A 5 -18.28 -7.46 -15.40
N ALA A 6 -17.18 -6.72 -15.60
CA ALA A 6 -15.84 -7.28 -15.67
C ALA A 6 -15.42 -7.91 -14.33
N ARG A 7 -14.70 -9.04 -14.40
CA ARG A 7 -14.02 -9.64 -13.23
C ARG A 7 -12.56 -9.19 -13.24
N VAL A 8 -11.99 -9.01 -12.05
CA VAL A 8 -10.55 -8.76 -11.93
C VAL A 8 -9.80 -9.99 -12.39
N ASP A 9 -9.06 -9.86 -13.47
CA ASP A 9 -8.20 -10.88 -14.05
C ASP A 9 -6.93 -10.26 -14.66
N ARG A 10 -6.14 -11.01 -15.40
CA ARG A 10 -4.90 -10.51 -16.03
C ARG A 10 -5.12 -9.45 -17.10
N GLU A 11 -6.25 -9.52 -17.79
CA GLU A 11 -6.61 -8.63 -18.89
C GLU A 11 -7.32 -7.38 -18.36
N HIS A 12 -7.93 -7.49 -17.18
CA HIS A 12 -8.73 -6.46 -16.51
C HIS A 12 -8.21 -6.20 -15.09
N PRO A 13 -7.01 -5.59 -14.96
CA PRO A 13 -6.47 -5.23 -13.64
C PRO A 13 -7.33 -4.15 -12.98
N THR A 14 -7.22 -4.03 -11.66
CA THR A 14 -7.77 -2.87 -10.94
C THR A 14 -6.64 -2.05 -10.30
N ALA A 15 -6.89 -0.76 -10.11
CA ALA A 15 -5.97 0.15 -9.46
C ALA A 15 -6.31 0.26 -7.96
N PHE A 16 -5.29 0.12 -7.09
CA PHE A 16 -5.37 0.39 -5.67
C PHE A 16 -4.51 1.59 -5.31
N ILE A 17 -5.04 2.53 -4.55
CA ILE A 17 -4.28 3.66 -4.02
C ILE A 17 -4.40 3.68 -2.50
N PHE A 18 -3.26 3.63 -1.83
CA PHE A 18 -3.16 3.90 -0.40
C PHE A 18 -2.84 5.38 -0.18
N LEU A 19 -3.68 6.07 0.60
CA LEU A 19 -3.42 7.43 1.07
C LEU A 19 -2.96 7.36 2.51
N VAL A 20 -1.75 7.81 2.79
CA VAL A 20 -1.07 7.63 4.08
C VAL A 20 -0.78 8.99 4.70
N ASP A 21 -1.39 9.26 5.85
CA ASP A 21 -1.09 10.45 6.65
C ASP A 21 0.33 10.36 7.20
N GLN A 22 1.15 11.34 6.87
CA GLN A 22 2.53 11.50 7.34
C GLN A 22 2.75 12.86 8.00
N SER A 23 1.67 13.45 8.54
CA SER A 23 1.72 14.70 9.28
C SER A 23 2.37 14.55 10.66
N VAL A 24 2.74 15.68 11.27
CA VAL A 24 3.38 15.71 12.60
C VAL A 24 2.51 15.04 13.68
N SER A 25 1.19 15.06 13.56
CA SER A 25 0.30 14.39 14.51
C SER A 25 0.54 12.89 14.60
N MET A 26 1.14 12.28 13.57
CA MET A 26 1.49 10.86 13.52
C MET A 26 2.72 10.49 14.37
N ARG A 27 3.33 11.45 15.06
CA ARG A 27 4.38 11.23 16.09
C ARG A 27 3.84 10.65 17.39
N ARG A 28 2.54 10.77 17.64
CA ARG A 28 1.93 10.25 18.87
C ARG A 28 2.17 8.76 19.01
N PHE A 29 2.42 8.34 20.25
CA PHE A 29 2.62 6.93 20.58
C PHE A 29 1.29 6.18 20.67
N THR A 30 1.34 4.92 20.31
CA THR A 30 0.25 3.94 20.42
C THR A 30 0.83 2.57 20.73
N THR A 31 0.00 1.69 21.24
CA THR A 31 0.35 0.26 21.38
C THR A 31 -0.22 -0.50 20.18
N PHE A 32 0.63 -1.15 19.41
CA PHE A 32 0.26 -1.95 18.26
C PHE A 32 0.93 -3.32 18.35
N ASN A 33 0.15 -4.40 18.31
CA ASN A 33 0.62 -5.79 18.48
C ASN A 33 1.48 -5.99 19.74
N GLY A 34 1.09 -5.37 20.87
CA GLY A 34 1.80 -5.48 22.14
C GLY A 34 3.12 -4.69 22.22
N GLU A 35 3.43 -3.87 21.22
CA GLU A 35 4.63 -3.04 21.13
C GLU A 35 4.27 -1.55 21.11
N GLU A 36 4.96 -0.73 21.92
CA GLU A 36 4.79 0.73 21.90
C GLU A 36 5.56 1.32 20.73
N MET A 37 4.86 2.10 19.90
CA MET A 37 5.44 2.75 18.72
C MET A 37 4.68 4.01 18.35
N THR A 38 5.20 4.78 17.39
CA THR A 38 4.46 5.92 16.85
C THR A 38 3.30 5.47 15.94
N LEU A 39 2.28 6.32 15.81
CA LEU A 39 1.19 6.07 14.85
C LEU A 39 1.72 5.89 13.42
N SER A 40 2.73 6.67 13.03
CA SER A 40 3.35 6.54 11.70
C SER A 40 3.99 5.15 11.49
N GLU A 41 4.62 4.58 12.52
CA GLU A 41 5.17 3.22 12.45
C GLU A 41 4.07 2.16 12.39
N ALA A 42 3.02 2.30 13.19
CA ALA A 42 1.87 1.40 13.15
C ALA A 42 1.20 1.42 11.77
N VAL A 43 0.94 2.60 11.21
CA VAL A 43 0.36 2.75 9.87
C VAL A 43 1.27 2.17 8.79
N ALA A 44 2.59 2.44 8.85
CA ALA A 44 3.53 1.86 7.90
C ALA A 44 3.53 0.32 7.94
N ARG A 45 3.45 -0.29 9.12
CA ARG A 45 3.32 -1.75 9.27
C ARG A 45 2.03 -2.27 8.63
N ILE A 46 0.90 -1.60 8.89
CA ILE A 46 -0.39 -1.98 8.31
C ILE A 46 -0.35 -1.90 6.78
N VAL A 47 0.11 -0.79 6.22
CA VAL A 47 0.16 -0.59 4.76
C VAL A 47 1.09 -1.61 4.10
N ASN A 48 2.30 -1.83 4.65
CA ASN A 48 3.21 -2.84 4.13
C ASN A 48 2.62 -4.26 4.19
N SER A 49 1.90 -4.59 5.27
CA SER A 49 1.19 -5.87 5.39
C SER A 49 0.10 -6.04 4.33
N GLN A 50 -0.69 -4.99 4.09
CA GLN A 50 -1.73 -5.01 3.06
C GLN A 50 -1.14 -5.12 1.63
N ILE A 51 -0.05 -4.40 1.36
CA ILE A 51 0.67 -4.51 0.09
C ILE A 51 1.16 -5.95 -0.11
N ASN A 52 1.79 -6.53 0.92
CA ASN A 52 2.25 -7.92 0.84
C ASN A 52 1.11 -8.89 0.59
N GLU A 53 -0.02 -8.74 1.27
CA GLU A 53 -1.20 -9.59 1.07
C GLU A 53 -1.75 -9.48 -0.36
N LEU A 54 -1.87 -8.27 -0.90
CA LEU A 54 -2.31 -8.06 -2.29
C LEU A 54 -1.34 -8.71 -3.28
N VAL A 55 -0.04 -8.57 -3.08
CA VAL A 55 0.99 -9.18 -3.92
C VAL A 55 0.94 -10.71 -3.85
N GLU A 56 0.83 -11.28 -2.65
CA GLU A 56 0.75 -12.74 -2.46
C GLU A 56 -0.51 -13.33 -3.13
N ARG A 57 -1.63 -12.62 -3.13
CA ARG A 57 -2.84 -13.02 -3.88
C ARG A 57 -2.63 -13.06 -5.39
N CYS A 58 -1.65 -12.31 -5.90
CA CYS A 58 -1.28 -12.32 -7.32
C CYS A 58 -0.36 -13.49 -7.69
N VAL A 59 0.23 -14.19 -6.71
CA VAL A 59 1.15 -15.31 -6.96
C VAL A 59 0.37 -16.60 -7.18
N LYS A 60 0.55 -17.23 -8.35
CA LYS A 60 0.03 -18.56 -8.66
C LYS A 60 1.08 -19.36 -9.42
N HIS A 61 1.39 -20.57 -8.95
CA HIS A 61 2.35 -21.48 -9.57
C HIS A 61 3.72 -20.82 -9.86
N ASN A 62 4.24 -20.05 -8.90
CA ASN A 62 5.47 -19.24 -8.98
C ASN A 62 5.44 -18.07 -9.98
N GLU A 63 4.35 -17.85 -10.68
CA GLU A 63 4.14 -16.65 -11.51
C GLU A 63 3.45 -15.56 -10.69
N THR A 64 3.87 -14.30 -10.90
CA THR A 64 3.17 -13.13 -10.35
C THR A 64 2.24 -12.58 -11.43
N ARG A 65 0.94 -12.66 -11.18
CA ARG A 65 -0.10 -12.20 -12.10
C ARG A 65 -0.45 -10.75 -11.81
N ARG A 66 -0.68 -9.95 -12.84
CA ARG A 66 -1.07 -8.56 -12.71
C ARG A 66 -2.59 -8.45 -12.53
N TYR A 67 -3.08 -8.68 -11.32
CA TYR A 67 -4.48 -8.41 -10.99
C TYR A 67 -4.71 -6.99 -10.48
N PHE A 68 -3.66 -6.36 -9.96
CA PHE A 68 -3.70 -5.03 -9.36
C PHE A 68 -2.52 -4.20 -9.86
N ASP A 69 -2.73 -2.90 -9.94
CA ASP A 69 -1.66 -1.91 -9.95
C ASP A 69 -1.80 -1.10 -8.67
N ILE A 70 -0.73 -0.90 -7.94
CA ILE A 70 -0.76 -0.32 -6.60
C ILE A 70 0.03 0.99 -6.59
N ALA A 71 -0.57 2.05 -6.03
CA ALA A 71 0.11 3.30 -5.72
C ALA A 71 0.03 3.57 -4.21
N VAL A 72 1.07 4.19 -3.66
CA VAL A 72 1.10 4.65 -2.27
C VAL A 72 1.41 6.13 -2.26
N ILE A 73 0.48 6.93 -1.77
CA ILE A 73 0.60 8.37 -1.66
C ILE A 73 0.75 8.74 -0.20
N GLY A 74 1.88 9.33 0.17
CA GLY A 74 2.05 9.98 1.47
C GLY A 74 1.62 11.44 1.38
N TYR A 75 0.99 11.96 2.43
CA TYR A 75 0.61 13.35 2.49
C TYR A 75 0.87 13.99 3.87
N GLY A 76 1.20 15.25 3.83
CA GLY A 76 1.40 16.15 4.97
C GLY A 76 1.26 17.58 4.44
N LYS A 77 2.35 18.30 4.29
CA LYS A 77 2.39 19.61 3.61
C LYS A 77 2.13 19.47 2.11
N GLU A 78 2.70 18.45 1.51
CA GLU A 78 2.53 18.08 0.10
C GLU A 78 2.07 16.61 0.02
N ALA A 79 1.61 16.21 -1.18
CA ALA A 79 1.33 14.82 -1.50
C ALA A 79 2.39 14.31 -2.48
N TYR A 80 2.85 13.09 -2.26
CA TYR A 80 3.95 12.50 -3.02
C TYR A 80 3.88 10.97 -3.02
N SER A 81 4.59 10.34 -3.96
CA SER A 81 4.79 8.89 -3.95
C SER A 81 5.57 8.46 -2.69
N ALA A 82 5.00 7.57 -1.90
CA ALA A 82 5.60 7.10 -0.65
C ALA A 82 6.39 5.78 -0.79
N TRP A 83 6.59 5.30 -2.00
CA TRP A 83 7.49 4.18 -2.26
C TRP A 83 8.93 4.51 -1.89
N ASN A 84 9.66 3.52 -1.35
CA ASN A 84 11.08 3.66 -1.02
C ASN A 84 11.96 2.71 -1.86
N GLY A 85 13.26 2.97 -1.84
CA GLY A 85 14.25 2.16 -2.54
C GLY A 85 14.13 2.23 -4.05
N CYS A 86 14.18 1.10 -4.72
CA CYS A 86 14.10 1.02 -6.19
C CYS A 86 12.76 1.49 -6.79
N LEU A 87 11.72 1.59 -5.96
CA LEU A 87 10.40 2.05 -6.37
C LEU A 87 10.16 3.54 -6.09
N GLU A 88 11.14 4.24 -5.53
CA GLU A 88 11.02 5.66 -5.19
C GLU A 88 10.58 6.51 -6.40
N GLY A 89 9.60 7.39 -6.17
CA GLY A 89 9.06 8.28 -7.20
C GLY A 89 8.15 7.60 -8.23
N ARG A 90 7.92 6.28 -8.12
CA ARG A 90 6.97 5.58 -8.99
C ARG A 90 5.53 5.90 -8.57
N ASP A 91 4.64 5.96 -9.54
CA ASP A 91 3.21 6.13 -9.32
C ASP A 91 2.56 4.75 -9.08
N PHE A 92 1.99 4.15 -10.10
CA PHE A 92 1.50 2.78 -10.03
C PHE A 92 2.63 1.78 -10.28
N VAL A 93 2.66 0.74 -9.46
CA VAL A 93 3.64 -0.34 -9.51
C VAL A 93 2.92 -1.68 -9.62
N THR A 94 3.42 -2.57 -10.46
CA THR A 94 2.85 -3.90 -10.65
C THR A 94 3.20 -4.84 -9.50
N PRO A 95 2.40 -5.89 -9.23
CA PRO A 95 2.71 -6.87 -8.19
C PRO A 95 4.08 -7.55 -8.34
N GLU A 96 4.50 -7.79 -9.58
CA GLU A 96 5.82 -8.38 -9.87
C GLU A 96 6.96 -7.44 -9.48
N GLU A 97 6.88 -6.16 -9.84
CA GLU A 97 7.87 -5.16 -9.46
C GLU A 97 7.94 -5.00 -7.93
N ILE A 98 6.78 -4.96 -7.24
CA ILE A 98 6.71 -4.87 -5.79
C ILE A 98 7.38 -6.09 -5.14
N ARG A 99 7.03 -7.30 -5.60
CA ARG A 99 7.58 -8.56 -5.09
C ARG A 99 9.10 -8.62 -5.16
N ASN A 100 9.66 -8.13 -6.27
CA ASN A 100 11.08 -8.21 -6.57
C ASN A 100 11.90 -7.07 -5.95
N ASN A 101 11.26 -5.99 -5.49
CA ASN A 101 11.95 -4.78 -5.01
C ASN A 101 11.50 -4.34 -3.61
N PRO A 102 11.53 -5.20 -2.57
CA PRO A 102 11.32 -4.73 -1.21
C PRO A 102 12.46 -3.77 -0.82
N PHE A 103 12.11 -2.66 -0.18
CA PHE A 103 13.10 -1.71 0.33
C PHE A 103 13.93 -2.31 1.46
N MET A 104 13.28 -3.01 2.39
CA MET A 104 13.94 -3.75 3.47
C MET A 104 13.07 -4.91 3.95
N LYS A 105 13.72 -5.80 4.70
CA LYS A 105 13.07 -6.84 5.48
C LYS A 105 13.29 -6.54 6.96
N LYS A 106 12.25 -6.66 7.76
CA LYS A 106 12.29 -6.37 9.20
C LYS A 106 11.58 -7.47 9.98
N MET A 107 12.18 -7.85 11.11
CA MET A 107 11.50 -8.70 12.09
C MET A 107 10.52 -7.84 12.87
N VAL A 108 9.25 -8.23 12.91
CA VAL A 108 8.20 -7.56 13.66
C VAL A 108 7.48 -8.57 14.56
N LYS A 109 6.96 -8.07 15.67
CA LYS A 109 6.12 -8.87 16.56
C LYS A 109 4.68 -8.82 16.06
N GLU A 110 4.09 -10.00 15.87
CA GLU A 110 2.68 -10.16 15.52
C GLU A 110 1.94 -10.93 16.61
N GLU A 111 0.77 -10.43 17.00
CA GLU A 111 -0.14 -11.16 17.89
C GLU A 111 -0.89 -12.22 17.08
N VAL A 112 -0.68 -13.48 17.43
CA VAL A 112 -1.37 -14.61 16.84
C VAL A 112 -2.38 -15.18 17.85
N ARG A 113 -3.65 -15.16 17.50
CA ARG A 113 -4.71 -15.80 18.28
C ARG A 113 -4.65 -17.31 18.07
N THR A 114 -4.41 -18.03 19.16
CA THR A 114 -4.44 -19.48 19.19
C THR A 114 -5.61 -19.96 20.04
N ARG A 115 -5.92 -21.26 19.98
CA ARG A 115 -6.93 -21.87 20.88
C ARG A 115 -6.58 -21.74 22.37
N LYS A 116 -5.32 -21.47 22.71
CA LYS A 116 -4.81 -21.30 24.08
C LYS A 116 -4.69 -19.82 24.51
N GLY A 117 -5.05 -18.86 23.65
CA GLY A 117 -4.94 -17.43 23.91
C GLY A 117 -4.15 -16.68 22.85
N ILE A 118 -3.71 -15.45 23.18
CA ILE A 118 -2.90 -14.61 22.32
C ILE A 118 -1.42 -14.91 22.57
N THR A 119 -0.70 -15.25 21.52
CA THR A 119 0.76 -15.43 21.54
C THR A 119 1.41 -14.40 20.62
N VAL A 120 2.57 -13.87 21.02
CA VAL A 120 3.37 -12.99 20.18
C VAL A 120 4.44 -13.81 19.47
N LYS A 121 4.51 -13.69 18.14
CA LYS A 121 5.55 -14.33 17.31
C LYS A 121 6.35 -13.27 16.60
N GLU A 122 7.64 -13.49 16.42
CA GLU A 122 8.47 -12.69 15.51
C GLU A 122 8.33 -13.22 14.10
N VAL A 123 7.96 -12.32 13.18
CA VAL A 123 7.74 -12.63 11.76
C VAL A 123 8.59 -11.70 10.91
N GLU A 124 9.28 -12.25 9.90
CA GLU A 124 9.95 -11.42 8.90
C GLU A 124 8.90 -10.78 7.99
N THR A 125 8.91 -9.46 7.93
CA THR A 125 8.05 -8.68 7.04
C THR A 125 8.87 -7.92 6.02
N LYS A 126 8.36 -7.85 4.80
CA LYS A 126 8.90 -7.00 3.74
C LYS A 126 8.30 -5.60 3.89
N GLN A 127 9.11 -4.59 3.61
CA GLN A 127 8.69 -3.19 3.64
C GLN A 127 9.01 -2.50 2.32
N TRP A 128 8.09 -1.71 1.83
CA TRP A 128 8.20 -0.90 0.61
C TRP A 128 8.06 0.58 0.90
N MET A 129 7.51 0.92 2.06
CA MET A 129 7.44 2.28 2.58
C MET A 129 7.87 2.32 4.04
N THR A 130 8.41 3.47 4.46
CA THR A 130 8.83 3.74 5.83
C THR A 130 7.89 4.71 6.53
N ALA A 131 7.88 4.67 7.86
CA ALA A 131 7.17 5.63 8.68
C ALA A 131 7.75 7.04 8.47
N ARG A 132 6.87 8.01 8.29
CA ARG A 132 7.20 9.44 8.25
C ARG A 132 6.18 10.23 9.04
N HIS A 133 6.62 11.32 9.65
CA HIS A 133 5.80 12.21 10.46
C HIS A 133 6.39 13.64 10.49
N ASP A 134 6.93 14.06 9.36
CA ASP A 134 7.63 15.34 9.20
C ASP A 134 6.79 16.43 8.50
N GLY A 135 5.60 16.08 8.03
CA GLY A 135 4.68 17.03 7.41
C GLY A 135 4.00 17.95 8.41
N ASN A 136 4.25 19.27 8.34
CA ASN A 136 3.68 20.26 9.28
C ASN A 136 2.17 20.47 9.15
N TRP A 137 1.54 20.00 8.08
CA TRP A 137 0.13 20.16 7.75
C TRP A 137 -0.47 18.83 7.30
N THR A 138 -1.79 18.76 7.30
CA THR A 138 -2.52 17.59 6.84
C THR A 138 -3.37 17.97 5.63
N HIS A 139 -2.73 18.15 4.48
CA HIS A 139 -3.39 18.49 3.22
C HIS A 139 -3.91 17.23 2.50
N MET A 140 -5.00 16.70 3.00
CA MET A 140 -5.69 15.55 2.38
C MET A 140 -6.24 15.89 1.00
N ASP A 141 -6.62 17.16 0.77
CA ASP A 141 -7.06 17.68 -0.52
C ASP A 141 -6.01 17.49 -1.62
N LYS A 142 -4.71 17.70 -1.29
CA LYS A 142 -3.61 17.48 -2.22
C LYS A 142 -3.43 15.98 -2.54
N ALA A 143 -3.62 15.12 -1.53
CA ALA A 143 -3.55 13.68 -1.73
C ALA A 143 -4.67 13.19 -2.67
N PHE A 144 -5.89 13.67 -2.49
CA PHE A 144 -7.00 13.34 -3.39
C PHE A 144 -6.77 13.87 -4.81
N LYS A 145 -6.28 15.10 -4.96
CA LYS A 145 -5.93 15.66 -6.28
C LYS A 145 -4.86 14.82 -7.00
N LEU A 146 -3.82 14.40 -6.27
CA LEU A 146 -2.78 13.55 -6.84
C LEU A 146 -3.37 12.18 -7.23
N ALA A 147 -4.16 11.57 -6.36
CA ALA A 147 -4.82 10.29 -6.63
C ALA A 147 -5.74 10.37 -7.86
N GLU A 148 -6.56 11.41 -7.97
CA GLU A 148 -7.42 11.68 -9.13
C GLU A 148 -6.61 11.74 -10.43
N GLY A 149 -5.53 12.52 -10.45
CA GLY A 149 -4.66 12.63 -11.62
C GLY A 149 -4.00 11.31 -12.01
N LEU A 150 -3.55 10.52 -11.02
CA LEU A 150 -2.99 9.19 -11.25
C LEU A 150 -4.03 8.22 -11.83
N LEU A 151 -5.26 8.23 -11.30
CA LEU A 151 -6.35 7.38 -11.79
C LEU A 151 -6.78 7.76 -13.20
N GLU A 152 -6.88 9.05 -13.51
CA GLU A 152 -7.18 9.51 -14.87
C GLU A 152 -6.13 9.02 -15.87
N ASN A 153 -4.85 9.14 -15.54
CA ASN A 153 -3.76 8.66 -16.39
C ASN A 153 -3.79 7.13 -16.52
N TRP A 154 -4.05 6.41 -15.43
CA TRP A 154 -4.16 4.96 -15.43
C TRP A 154 -5.33 4.50 -16.31
N MET A 155 -6.51 5.13 -16.19
CA MET A 155 -7.67 4.83 -17.01
C MET A 155 -7.41 5.10 -18.50
N LYS A 156 -6.71 6.20 -18.85
CA LYS A 156 -6.31 6.49 -20.24
C LYS A 156 -5.40 5.41 -20.83
N GLN A 157 -4.46 4.90 -20.04
CA GLN A 157 -3.56 3.82 -20.46
C GLN A 157 -4.27 2.47 -20.66
N HIS A 158 -5.42 2.28 -20.03
CA HIS A 158 -6.20 1.05 -20.07
C HIS A 158 -7.54 1.22 -20.81
N HIS A 159 -7.69 2.32 -21.57
CA HIS A 159 -8.95 2.70 -22.22
C HIS A 159 -9.49 1.63 -23.18
N ASP A 160 -8.62 0.85 -23.83
CA ASP A 160 -9.01 -0.18 -24.79
C ASP A 160 -9.32 -1.53 -24.11
N LYS A 161 -9.30 -1.58 -22.79
CA LYS A 161 -9.59 -2.77 -21.99
C LYS A 161 -10.75 -2.48 -21.06
N ASP A 162 -11.67 -3.43 -20.95
CA ASP A 162 -12.73 -3.38 -19.93
C ASP A 162 -12.13 -3.59 -18.54
N CYS A 163 -11.50 -2.55 -18.02
CA CYS A 163 -10.88 -2.60 -16.68
C CYS A 163 -11.92 -2.55 -15.57
N TYR A 164 -11.59 -3.17 -14.45
CA TYR A 164 -12.39 -3.05 -13.23
C TYR A 164 -12.29 -1.62 -12.69
N PRO A 165 -13.37 -1.06 -12.08
CA PRO A 165 -13.27 0.26 -11.49
C PRO A 165 -12.17 0.31 -10.42
N PRO A 166 -11.46 1.43 -10.30
CA PRO A 166 -10.49 1.64 -9.24
C PRO A 166 -11.11 1.46 -7.84
N ALA A 167 -10.36 0.89 -6.94
CA ALA A 167 -10.73 0.67 -5.55
C ALA A 167 -9.93 1.56 -4.59
#